data_e7c8e15018c1ffa69a402431ae51db0f
#
_entry.id   e7c8e15018c1ffa69a402431ae51db0f
#
_cell.length_a   1.000
_cell.length_b   1.000
_cell.length_c   1.000
_cell.angle_alpha   90.00
_cell.angle_beta   90.00
_cell.angle_gamma   90.00
#
_symmetry.space_group_name_H-M   'P 1'
#
loop_
_entity.id
_entity.type
_entity.pdbx_description
1 polymer ?
#
loop_
_entity_poly.entity_id
_entity_poly.type
_entity_poly.pdbx_seq_one_letter_code
_entity_poly.pdbx_strand_id
1 'polypeptide(L)'
;MQFDNSNNRVIHETIDRNAGFIQQELTPSAIRDLMERANNGSPGELCKLALELEEKNWDIRNSMATRRNTLLGCEWQITPPATEHSPEAYRIAQHFENALRSAGELNEFDSFQDLINDLSGAVIAPYAVSEIIWDGAELLGFRGIEGRHFSFRNPDGPQLITRAAPEGRPLPPYKFLFHWHHRIGSDICRGGLIRTLAWLHCFQSYPMKDWMAFAERYGMPFLVAKLDRAAYDKDRAAVQNAIRNFGPRGGGVFSKAMEIELLQSAAGNSGTVYEAIISHMSDAITKVILGQLATSGRSSGLSGGDAQSKVRQDILEADARKIESTIRSGLAAPWTMFHYGPDAPVPVLRFRVEPPEDLTHFAQTLASLYSAGLEADPEEIGKRFGIHLKRKDENESK
;
A
#
# COMPACT_ATOMS: atom_id res chain seq x y z
N MET A 1 26.70 26.02 13.44
CA MET A 1 26.79 25.35 12.14
C MET A 1 26.11 26.27 11.14
N GLN A 2 26.82 26.87 10.17
CA GLN A 2 26.20 27.70 9.17
C GLN A 2 25.49 26.79 8.16
N PHE A 3 24.17 26.93 8.05
CA PHE A 3 23.41 26.30 6.98
C PHE A 3 23.83 26.96 5.65
N ASP A 4 24.28 26.13 4.71
CA ASP A 4 24.49 26.58 3.35
C ASP A 4 23.12 26.68 2.67
N ASN A 5 22.62 27.89 2.50
CA ASN A 5 21.34 28.20 1.84
C ASN A 5 21.28 27.74 0.37
N SER A 6 22.40 27.30 -0.21
CA SER A 6 22.42 26.74 -1.58
C SER A 6 21.75 25.36 -1.68
N ASN A 7 21.56 24.66 -0.56
CA ASN A 7 20.95 23.32 -0.50
C ASN A 7 19.42 23.32 -0.28
N ASN A 8 18.79 24.48 -0.28
CA ASN A 8 17.35 24.62 0.01
C ASN A 8 16.43 24.26 -1.15
N ARG A 9 16.95 23.88 -2.31
CA ARG A 9 16.13 23.54 -3.46
C ARG A 9 15.98 22.03 -3.61
N VAL A 10 14.74 21.64 -3.93
CA VAL A 10 14.36 20.31 -4.39
C VAL A 10 15.43 19.77 -5.34
N ILE A 11 15.82 18.52 -5.16
CA ILE A 11 16.78 17.84 -6.05
C ILE A 11 16.09 17.58 -7.40
N HIS A 12 15.97 18.60 -8.24
CA HIS A 12 15.36 18.48 -9.57
C HIS A 12 16.20 17.65 -10.56
N GLU A 13 17.51 17.53 -10.31
CA GLU A 13 18.45 16.88 -11.21
C GLU A 13 18.40 15.35 -11.23
N THR A 14 17.72 14.76 -10.26
CA THR A 14 17.80 13.31 -10.02
C THR A 14 16.75 12.49 -10.74
N ILE A 15 15.65 13.11 -11.16
CA ILE A 15 14.50 12.35 -11.65
C ILE A 15 14.59 12.19 -13.16
N ASP A 16 15.12 11.07 -13.63
CA ASP A 16 14.85 10.61 -15.00
C ASP A 16 13.41 10.07 -15.05
N ARG A 17 12.47 10.98 -15.32
CA ARG A 17 11.04 10.67 -15.45
C ARG A 17 10.73 9.74 -16.63
N ASN A 18 11.71 9.54 -17.54
CA ASN A 18 11.60 8.69 -18.72
C ASN A 18 12.18 7.29 -18.54
N ALA A 19 12.65 6.91 -17.37
CA ALA A 19 13.02 5.51 -17.11
C ALA A 19 11.77 4.65 -17.19
N GLY A 20 11.54 4.05 -18.34
CA GLY A 20 10.34 3.30 -18.68
C GLY A 20 10.00 2.22 -17.67
N PHE A 21 8.73 1.87 -17.61
CA PHE A 21 8.20 0.73 -16.85
C PHE A 21 8.96 -0.55 -17.22
N ILE A 22 9.04 -1.51 -16.29
CA ILE A 22 9.51 -2.86 -16.60
C ILE A 22 8.45 -3.45 -17.55
N GLN A 23 8.67 -3.36 -18.86
CA GLN A 23 7.77 -3.95 -19.87
C GLN A 23 7.95 -5.46 -19.99
N GLN A 24 8.94 -6.04 -19.33
CA GLN A 24 9.22 -7.47 -19.41
C GLN A 24 8.32 -8.26 -18.44
N GLU A 25 7.85 -9.42 -18.89
CA GLU A 25 7.18 -10.39 -18.03
C GLU A 25 8.07 -10.72 -16.83
N LEU A 26 7.52 -10.66 -15.63
CA LEU A 26 8.24 -11.00 -14.41
C LEU A 26 8.46 -12.51 -14.34
N THR A 27 9.65 -12.95 -14.70
CA THR A 27 10.03 -14.38 -14.66
C THR A 27 10.71 -14.75 -13.34
N PRO A 28 10.71 -16.02 -12.94
CA PRO A 28 11.45 -16.48 -11.76
C PRO A 28 12.94 -16.15 -11.77
N SER A 29 13.60 -16.13 -12.94
CA SER A 29 15.00 -15.71 -13.08
C SER A 29 15.14 -14.20 -12.81
N ALA A 30 14.28 -13.37 -13.42
CA ALA A 30 14.31 -11.93 -13.20
C ALA A 30 14.10 -11.57 -11.72
N ILE A 31 13.18 -12.26 -11.04
CA ILE A 31 12.97 -12.05 -9.58
C ILE A 31 14.25 -12.36 -8.79
N ARG A 32 14.93 -13.49 -9.08
CA ARG A 32 16.18 -13.82 -8.39
C ARG A 32 17.26 -12.78 -8.63
N ASP A 33 17.43 -12.33 -9.86
CA ASP A 33 18.42 -11.32 -10.23
C ASP A 33 18.16 -9.97 -9.55
N LEU A 34 16.88 -9.56 -9.43
CA LEU A 34 16.48 -8.36 -8.70
C LEU A 34 16.82 -8.48 -7.21
N MET A 35 16.51 -9.63 -6.61
CA MET A 35 16.80 -9.89 -5.19
C MET A 35 18.30 -9.94 -4.91
N GLU A 36 19.10 -10.52 -5.81
CA GLU A 36 20.55 -10.59 -5.68
C GLU A 36 21.19 -9.20 -5.79
N ARG A 37 20.78 -8.39 -6.76
CA ARG A 37 21.23 -7.00 -6.86
C ARG A 37 20.88 -6.20 -5.61
N ALA A 38 19.67 -6.36 -5.07
CA ALA A 38 19.28 -5.71 -3.83
C ALA A 38 20.14 -6.17 -2.64
N ASN A 39 20.43 -7.48 -2.52
CA ASN A 39 21.32 -8.02 -1.48
C ASN A 39 22.75 -7.43 -1.57
N ASN A 40 23.18 -7.05 -2.77
CA ASN A 40 24.47 -6.39 -3.03
C ASN A 40 24.40 -4.86 -2.89
N GLY A 41 23.41 -4.32 -2.18
CA GLY A 41 23.27 -2.89 -1.89
C GLY A 41 22.71 -2.04 -3.04
N SER A 42 22.08 -2.67 -4.05
CA SER A 42 21.43 -1.98 -5.17
C SER A 42 19.96 -2.34 -5.28
N PRO A 43 19.11 -1.86 -4.36
CA PRO A 43 17.68 -2.19 -4.31
C PRO A 43 16.81 -1.41 -5.28
N GLY A 44 17.36 -0.49 -6.08
CA GLY A 44 16.61 0.46 -6.90
C GLY A 44 15.57 -0.18 -7.81
N GLU A 45 15.94 -1.24 -8.53
CA GLU A 45 15.01 -1.96 -9.40
C GLU A 45 13.94 -2.75 -8.60
N LEU A 46 14.27 -3.19 -7.39
CA LEU A 46 13.30 -3.83 -6.50
C LEU A 46 12.30 -2.81 -5.95
N CYS A 47 12.75 -1.59 -5.64
CA CYS A 47 11.85 -0.47 -5.28
C CYS A 47 10.92 -0.10 -6.44
N LYS A 48 11.45 -0.05 -7.68
CA LYS A 48 10.65 0.19 -8.87
C LYS A 48 9.60 -0.89 -9.09
N LEU A 49 9.98 -2.17 -8.95
CA LEU A 49 9.04 -3.29 -9.03
C LEU A 49 7.91 -3.15 -7.99
N ALA A 50 8.23 -2.70 -6.77
CA ALA A 50 7.22 -2.50 -5.73
C ALA A 50 6.13 -1.50 -6.15
N LEU A 51 6.52 -0.36 -6.74
CA LEU A 51 5.60 0.64 -7.28
C LEU A 51 4.77 0.06 -8.43
N GLU A 52 5.42 -0.59 -9.39
CA GLU A 52 4.73 -1.20 -10.54
C GLU A 52 3.72 -2.26 -10.14
N LEU A 53 4.03 -3.09 -9.15
CA LEU A 53 3.08 -4.10 -8.66
C LEU A 53 1.89 -3.45 -7.95
N GLU A 54 2.09 -2.37 -7.18
CA GLU A 54 0.99 -1.62 -6.58
C GLU A 54 0.10 -0.97 -7.65
N GLU A 55 0.66 -0.51 -8.77
CA GLU A 55 -0.11 0.08 -9.87
C GLU A 55 -0.88 -0.96 -10.70
N LYS A 56 -0.29 -2.12 -10.97
CA LYS A 56 -0.78 -3.10 -11.95
C LYS A 56 -1.57 -4.25 -11.35
N ASN A 57 -1.28 -4.65 -10.11
CA ASN A 57 -1.95 -5.77 -9.45
C ASN A 57 -3.09 -5.26 -8.56
N TRP A 58 -4.34 -5.56 -8.92
CA TRP A 58 -5.53 -5.09 -8.21
C TRP A 58 -5.61 -5.58 -6.75
N ASP A 59 -5.13 -6.80 -6.44
CA ASP A 59 -5.15 -7.36 -5.09
C ASP A 59 -4.18 -6.61 -4.18
N ILE A 60 -2.96 -6.33 -4.70
CA ILE A 60 -1.95 -5.54 -3.99
C ILE A 60 -2.46 -4.11 -3.78
N ARG A 61 -2.96 -3.46 -4.85
CA ARG A 61 -3.48 -2.09 -4.78
C ARG A 61 -4.60 -1.94 -3.76
N ASN A 62 -5.59 -2.83 -3.81
CA ASN A 62 -6.73 -2.80 -2.90
C ASN A 62 -6.30 -3.03 -1.44
N SER A 63 -5.45 -4.02 -1.21
CA SER A 63 -4.96 -4.35 0.12
C SER A 63 -4.11 -3.21 0.71
N MET A 64 -3.24 -2.60 -0.10
CA MET A 64 -2.44 -1.45 0.32
C MET A 64 -3.28 -0.21 0.57
N ALA A 65 -4.24 0.08 -0.30
CA ALA A 65 -5.16 1.20 -0.09
C ALA A 65 -5.94 1.04 1.22
N THR A 66 -6.44 -0.17 1.51
CA THR A 66 -7.14 -0.46 2.78
C THR A 66 -6.23 -0.21 3.98
N ARG A 67 -5.00 -0.72 3.99
CA ARG A 67 -4.05 -0.58 5.08
C ARG A 67 -3.61 0.87 5.27
N ARG A 68 -3.27 1.56 4.19
CA ARG A 68 -2.83 2.96 4.16
C ARG A 68 -3.94 3.90 4.64
N ASN A 69 -5.17 3.76 4.10
CA ASN A 69 -6.30 4.59 4.48
C ASN A 69 -6.70 4.42 5.95
N THR A 70 -6.50 3.23 6.52
CA THR A 70 -6.75 3.00 7.94
C THR A 70 -5.80 3.83 8.81
N LEU A 71 -4.53 3.92 8.44
CA LEU A 71 -3.54 4.74 9.15
C LEU A 71 -3.77 6.24 8.93
N LEU A 72 -4.04 6.66 7.69
CA LEU A 72 -4.32 8.07 7.35
C LEU A 72 -5.60 8.60 8.01
N GLY A 73 -6.54 7.71 8.32
CA GLY A 73 -7.77 8.04 9.04
C GLY A 73 -7.58 8.19 10.55
N CYS A 74 -6.42 7.85 11.11
CA CYS A 74 -6.15 8.04 12.53
C CYS A 74 -5.87 9.51 12.84
N GLU A 75 -6.49 10.02 13.91
CA GLU A 75 -6.08 11.29 14.50
C GLU A 75 -4.66 11.18 15.04
N TRP A 76 -3.91 12.25 14.95
CA TRP A 76 -2.57 12.32 15.52
C TRP A 76 -2.40 13.58 16.36
N GLN A 77 -1.48 13.51 17.30
CA GLN A 77 -1.11 14.62 18.19
C GLN A 77 0.39 14.61 18.46
N ILE A 78 0.93 15.76 18.82
CA ILE A 78 2.31 15.89 19.27
C ILE A 78 2.30 16.07 20.78
N THR A 79 3.09 15.24 21.46
CA THR A 79 3.20 15.27 22.91
C THR A 79 4.66 15.51 23.34
N PRO A 80 4.88 16.06 24.54
CA PRO A 80 6.21 16.05 25.14
C PRO A 80 6.75 14.61 25.30
N PRO A 81 8.07 14.42 25.36
CA PRO A 81 8.61 13.10 25.68
C PRO A 81 8.14 12.64 27.08
N ALA A 82 7.88 11.33 27.23
CA ALA A 82 7.36 10.77 28.48
C ALA A 82 8.27 11.00 29.71
N THR A 83 9.53 11.32 29.48
CA THR A 83 10.53 11.58 30.54
C THR A 83 10.54 13.03 31.04
N GLU A 84 9.82 13.94 30.34
CA GLU A 84 9.90 15.37 30.65
C GLU A 84 8.57 16.06 30.37
N HIS A 85 7.96 16.57 31.44
CA HIS A 85 6.68 17.28 31.44
C HIS A 85 6.83 18.76 31.86
N SER A 86 7.95 19.40 31.48
CA SER A 86 8.17 20.81 31.75
C SER A 86 7.27 21.69 30.88
N PRO A 87 6.91 22.93 31.32
CA PRO A 87 6.18 23.88 30.46
C PRO A 87 6.90 24.16 29.16
N GLU A 88 8.22 24.07 29.13
CA GLU A 88 9.04 24.22 27.92
C GLU A 88 8.82 23.06 26.94
N ALA A 89 8.81 21.81 27.42
CA ALA A 89 8.54 20.64 26.60
C ALA A 89 7.16 20.70 25.94
N TYR A 90 6.13 21.18 26.65
CA TYR A 90 4.80 21.41 26.07
C TYR A 90 4.79 22.50 25.01
N ARG A 91 5.52 23.61 25.22
CA ARG A 91 5.65 24.69 24.24
C ARG A 91 6.36 24.22 22.97
N ILE A 92 7.42 23.42 23.10
CA ILE A 92 8.16 22.83 21.98
C ILE A 92 7.24 21.87 21.21
N ALA A 93 6.49 21.02 21.89
CA ALA A 93 5.54 20.09 21.28
C ALA A 93 4.47 20.83 20.47
N GLN A 94 3.88 21.89 21.03
CA GLN A 94 2.88 22.71 20.35
C GLN A 94 3.46 23.44 19.11
N HIS A 95 4.71 23.96 19.23
CA HIS A 95 5.37 24.61 18.09
C HIS A 95 5.65 23.62 16.96
N PHE A 96 6.12 22.43 17.27
CA PHE A 96 6.35 21.38 16.27
C PHE A 96 5.03 20.90 15.63
N GLU A 97 3.94 20.77 16.40
CA GLU A 97 2.63 20.44 15.87
C GLU A 97 2.15 21.48 14.85
N ASN A 98 2.30 22.77 15.18
CA ASN A 98 1.96 23.85 14.27
C ASN A 98 2.80 23.80 12.98
N ALA A 99 4.11 23.53 13.09
CA ALA A 99 4.99 23.38 11.94
C ALA A 99 4.57 22.20 11.03
N LEU A 100 4.13 21.08 11.60
CA LEU A 100 3.62 19.94 10.82
C LEU A 100 2.27 20.25 10.16
N ARG A 101 1.40 21.01 10.83
CA ARG A 101 0.09 21.40 10.27
C ARG A 101 0.22 22.41 9.13
N SER A 102 1.19 23.32 9.19
CA SER A 102 1.46 24.30 8.15
C SER A 102 2.33 23.77 7.00
N ALA A 103 2.97 22.61 7.18
CA ALA A 103 3.78 21.99 6.14
C ALA A 103 2.93 21.71 4.88
N GLY A 104 3.40 22.18 3.72
CA GLY A 104 2.72 22.01 2.43
C GLY A 104 1.61 23.02 2.13
N GLU A 105 1.35 24.02 2.99
CA GLU A 105 0.31 25.04 2.73
C GLU A 105 0.54 25.85 1.45
N LEU A 106 1.79 25.99 1.01
CA LEU A 106 2.15 26.74 -0.20
C LEU A 106 1.88 26.00 -1.51
N ASN A 107 1.25 24.82 -1.49
CA ASN A 107 0.93 23.99 -2.67
C ASN A 107 2.12 23.60 -3.58
N GLU A 108 3.35 23.95 -3.22
CA GLU A 108 4.55 23.55 -3.94
C GLU A 108 5.15 22.27 -3.40
N PHE A 109 4.81 21.93 -2.16
CA PHE A 109 5.36 20.80 -1.41
C PHE A 109 4.25 19.95 -0.83
N ASP A 110 4.58 18.69 -0.57
CA ASP A 110 3.67 17.72 0.03
C ASP A 110 3.43 18.05 1.50
N SER A 111 2.22 17.81 1.98
CA SER A 111 1.80 17.99 3.36
C SER A 111 2.35 16.89 4.28
N PHE A 112 2.15 17.03 5.57
CA PHE A 112 2.47 15.97 6.54
C PHE A 112 1.64 14.70 6.30
N GLN A 113 0.40 14.83 5.84
CA GLN A 113 -0.44 13.69 5.50
C GLN A 113 0.07 12.95 4.25
N ASP A 114 0.55 13.69 3.24
CA ASP A 114 1.19 13.11 2.06
C ASP A 114 2.49 12.39 2.44
N LEU A 115 3.28 12.95 3.37
CA LEU A 115 4.44 12.28 3.92
C LEU A 115 4.09 10.92 4.54
N ILE A 116 3.05 10.84 5.38
CA ILE A 116 2.61 9.58 5.99
C ILE A 116 2.19 8.57 4.90
N ASN A 117 1.47 9.06 3.87
CA ASN A 117 1.09 8.26 2.71
C ASN A 117 2.32 7.66 2.02
N ASP A 118 3.33 8.47 1.74
CA ASP A 118 4.56 8.05 1.05
C ASP A 118 5.38 7.08 1.88
N LEU A 119 5.56 7.36 3.18
CA LEU A 119 6.28 6.48 4.09
C LEU A 119 5.61 5.10 4.20
N SER A 120 4.28 5.05 4.11
CA SER A 120 3.54 3.78 4.12
C SER A 120 3.87 2.87 2.93
N GLY A 121 4.46 3.41 1.86
CA GLY A 121 4.99 2.63 0.73
C GLY A 121 6.07 1.62 1.13
N ALA A 122 6.77 1.84 2.25
CA ALA A 122 7.74 0.91 2.82
C ALA A 122 7.12 -0.42 3.31
N VAL A 123 5.79 -0.53 3.36
CA VAL A 123 5.12 -1.82 3.61
C VAL A 123 5.43 -2.80 2.49
N ILE A 124 5.40 -2.33 1.22
CA ILE A 124 5.75 -3.16 0.06
C ILE A 124 7.22 -3.01 -0.28
N ALA A 125 7.69 -1.79 -0.50
CA ALA A 125 9.06 -1.50 -0.91
C ALA A 125 10.06 -1.80 0.22
N PRO A 126 11.34 -2.05 -0.09
CA PRO A 126 12.38 -2.21 0.92
C PRO A 126 12.43 -1.06 1.92
N TYR A 127 12.19 0.15 1.45
CA TYR A 127 12.11 1.40 2.22
C TYR A 127 11.34 2.45 1.42
N ALA A 128 10.91 3.50 2.10
CA ALA A 128 10.39 4.73 1.51
C ALA A 128 11.29 5.90 1.90
N VAL A 129 11.37 6.90 1.03
CA VAL A 129 12.19 8.10 1.27
C VAL A 129 11.39 9.33 0.93
N SER A 130 11.46 10.33 1.79
CA SER A 130 10.97 11.66 1.51
C SER A 130 12.07 12.69 1.74
N GLU A 131 12.15 13.66 0.86
CA GLU A 131 12.98 14.85 1.03
C GLU A 131 12.26 15.82 1.95
N ILE A 132 12.97 16.34 2.96
CA ILE A 132 12.47 17.38 3.85
C ILE A 132 12.89 18.74 3.26
N ILE A 133 11.93 19.62 3.09
CA ILE A 133 12.15 20.94 2.52
C ILE A 133 12.24 21.97 3.66
N TRP A 134 13.42 22.53 3.81
CA TRP A 134 13.73 23.53 4.82
C TRP A 134 13.92 24.92 4.23
N ASP A 135 13.52 25.95 4.96
CA ASP A 135 13.97 27.34 4.76
C ASP A 135 14.65 27.81 6.05
N GLY A 136 15.98 27.77 6.06
CA GLY A 136 16.72 27.90 7.32
C GLY A 136 16.39 26.80 8.31
N ALA A 137 15.77 27.13 9.44
CA ALA A 137 15.25 26.18 10.42
C ALA A 137 13.78 25.80 10.20
N GLU A 138 13.04 26.57 9.40
CA GLU A 138 11.63 26.37 9.20
C GLU A 138 11.32 25.19 8.26
N LEU A 139 10.32 24.42 8.62
CA LEU A 139 9.81 23.30 7.82
C LEU A 139 8.80 23.83 6.81
N LEU A 140 9.10 23.77 5.51
CA LEU A 140 8.19 24.17 4.45
C LEU A 140 7.26 23.03 3.99
N GLY A 141 7.73 21.79 3.99
CA GLY A 141 6.99 20.63 3.53
C GLY A 141 7.88 19.46 3.17
N PHE A 142 7.36 18.58 2.35
CA PHE A 142 8.01 17.33 1.99
C PHE A 142 7.96 17.08 0.49
N ARG A 143 8.71 16.08 0.03
CA ARG A 143 8.60 15.53 -1.32
C ARG A 143 9.00 14.07 -1.34
N GLY A 144 8.08 13.21 -1.74
CA GLY A 144 8.36 11.79 -1.93
C GLY A 144 9.42 11.56 -3.01
N ILE A 145 10.36 10.67 -2.75
CA ILE A 145 11.42 10.31 -3.70
C ILE A 145 11.43 8.80 -3.90
N GLU A 146 11.45 8.38 -5.17
CA GLU A 146 11.52 6.97 -5.48
C GLU A 146 12.82 6.32 -4.96
N GLY A 147 12.68 5.18 -4.28
CA GLY A 147 13.81 4.45 -3.71
C GLY A 147 14.90 4.04 -4.71
N ARG A 148 14.60 4.01 -6.02
CA ARG A 148 15.59 3.69 -7.07
C ARG A 148 16.76 4.66 -7.15
N HIS A 149 16.65 5.85 -6.56
CA HIS A 149 17.70 6.88 -6.57
C HIS A 149 18.71 6.69 -5.44
N PHE A 150 18.65 5.61 -4.69
CA PHE A 150 19.56 5.37 -3.57
C PHE A 150 20.30 4.05 -3.71
N SER A 151 21.57 4.05 -3.27
CA SER A 151 22.43 2.88 -3.19
C SER A 151 22.95 2.69 -1.77
N PHE A 152 23.10 1.45 -1.35
CA PHE A 152 23.61 1.04 -0.03
C PHE A 152 24.89 0.21 -0.16
N ARG A 153 25.62 0.36 -1.28
CA ARG A 153 26.90 -0.33 -1.51
C ARG A 153 28.01 0.22 -0.63
N ASN A 154 27.91 1.49 -0.25
CA ASN A 154 28.89 2.12 0.61
C ASN A 154 28.59 1.81 2.07
N PRO A 155 29.57 1.26 2.85
CA PRO A 155 29.40 1.00 4.28
C PRO A 155 29.18 2.26 5.12
N ASP A 156 29.58 3.45 4.64
CA ASP A 156 29.41 4.72 5.33
C ASP A 156 27.96 5.24 5.34
N GLY A 157 27.05 4.58 4.59
CA GLY A 157 25.63 4.91 4.56
C GLY A 157 25.05 5.00 3.16
N PRO A 158 23.76 5.36 3.06
CA PRO A 158 23.09 5.49 1.77
C PRO A 158 23.71 6.58 0.91
N GLN A 159 23.79 6.32 -0.39
CA GLN A 159 24.32 7.24 -1.40
C GLN A 159 23.19 7.65 -2.36
N LEU A 160 23.12 8.92 -2.72
CA LEU A 160 22.20 9.44 -3.71
C LEU A 160 22.79 9.26 -5.11
N ILE A 161 22.09 8.52 -5.96
CA ILE A 161 22.46 8.30 -7.37
C ILE A 161 21.87 9.45 -8.20
N THR A 162 22.73 10.17 -8.92
CA THR A 162 22.33 11.23 -9.83
C THR A 162 22.97 11.03 -11.20
N ARG A 163 22.52 11.77 -12.23
CA ARG A 163 23.21 11.79 -13.53
C ARG A 163 24.67 12.24 -13.40
N ALA A 164 24.94 13.20 -12.51
CA ALA A 164 26.28 13.73 -12.28
C ALA A 164 27.14 12.80 -11.40
N ALA A 165 26.53 11.91 -10.63
CA ALA A 165 27.18 10.97 -9.73
C ALA A 165 26.51 9.59 -9.83
N PRO A 166 26.74 8.81 -10.89
CA PRO A 166 26.12 7.50 -11.08
C PRO A 166 26.60 6.45 -10.06
N GLU A 167 27.79 6.63 -9.47
CA GLU A 167 28.29 5.78 -8.37
C GLU A 167 27.68 6.17 -7.01
N GLY A 168 26.98 7.29 -6.94
CA GLY A 168 26.38 7.83 -5.74
C GLY A 168 27.24 8.93 -5.08
N ARG A 169 26.55 9.80 -4.35
CA ARG A 169 27.16 10.83 -3.47
C ARG A 169 26.57 10.72 -2.07
N PRO A 170 27.33 11.11 -1.03
CA PRO A 170 26.80 11.17 0.33
C PRO A 170 25.55 12.05 0.41
N LEU A 171 24.63 11.68 1.28
CA LEU A 171 23.43 12.48 1.50
C LEU A 171 23.76 13.74 2.29
N PRO A 172 23.18 14.90 1.92
CA PRO A 172 23.19 16.07 2.79
C PRO A 172 22.55 15.72 4.15
N PRO A 173 23.13 16.16 5.27
CA PRO A 173 22.58 15.89 6.59
C PRO A 173 21.18 16.47 6.74
N TYR A 174 20.29 15.75 7.42
CA TYR A 174 18.92 16.15 7.76
C TYR A 174 18.01 16.49 6.56
N LYS A 175 18.42 16.12 5.35
CA LYS A 175 17.68 16.42 4.12
C LYS A 175 16.70 15.31 3.74
N PHE A 176 16.98 14.07 4.09
CA PHE A 176 16.19 12.90 3.71
C PHE A 176 15.69 12.15 4.92
N LEU A 177 14.42 11.80 4.88
CA LEU A 177 13.74 10.94 5.84
C LEU A 177 13.61 9.55 5.25
N PHE A 178 14.32 8.56 5.81
CA PHE A 178 14.22 7.17 5.43
C PHE A 178 13.27 6.44 6.38
N HIS A 179 12.34 5.69 5.81
CA HIS A 179 11.44 4.80 6.54
C HIS A 179 11.55 3.38 6.03
N TRP A 180 11.59 2.42 6.92
CA TRP A 180 11.53 0.98 6.64
C TRP A 180 10.54 0.31 7.57
N HIS A 181 9.67 -0.50 6.96
CA HIS A 181 8.57 -1.11 7.71
C HIS A 181 8.95 -2.46 8.30
N HIS A 182 9.38 -3.39 7.47
CA HIS A 182 9.91 -4.70 7.85
C HIS A 182 11.33 -4.86 7.34
N ARG A 183 12.22 -5.36 8.18
CA ARG A 183 13.57 -5.79 7.79
C ARG A 183 13.80 -7.22 8.23
N ILE A 184 14.37 -8.03 7.33
CA ILE A 184 14.87 -9.35 7.70
C ILE A 184 16.35 -9.18 8.05
N GLY A 185 16.68 -9.40 9.31
CA GLY A 185 17.99 -9.03 9.85
C GLY A 185 18.13 -7.52 9.99
N SER A 186 19.34 -6.99 9.83
CA SER A 186 19.64 -5.56 9.88
C SER A 186 19.71 -4.88 8.52
N ASP A 187 19.49 -5.63 7.44
CA ASP A 187 19.67 -5.15 6.07
C ASP A 187 18.45 -4.41 5.56
N ILE A 188 18.63 -3.12 5.23
CA ILE A 188 17.59 -2.24 4.69
C ILE A 188 17.10 -2.74 3.33
N CYS A 189 18.00 -3.26 2.49
CA CYS A 189 17.65 -3.77 1.17
C CYS A 189 16.79 -5.03 1.19
N ARG A 190 16.58 -5.62 2.37
CA ARG A 190 15.71 -6.78 2.61
C ARG A 190 14.40 -6.42 3.30
N GLY A 191 14.05 -5.13 3.30
CA GLY A 191 12.79 -4.64 3.85
C GLY A 191 11.59 -4.89 2.94
N GLY A 192 10.41 -4.58 3.47
CA GLY A 192 9.13 -4.66 2.77
C GLY A 192 8.67 -6.08 2.43
N LEU A 193 7.48 -6.15 1.84
CA LEU A 193 6.84 -7.40 1.42
C LEU A 193 7.13 -7.77 -0.04
N ILE A 194 7.83 -6.91 -0.78
CA ILE A 194 8.05 -7.05 -2.23
C ILE A 194 8.66 -8.40 -2.60
N ARG A 195 9.54 -8.94 -1.77
CA ARG A 195 10.21 -10.21 -2.03
C ARG A 195 9.22 -11.38 -2.11
N THR A 196 8.19 -11.36 -1.26
CA THR A 196 7.11 -12.35 -1.28
C THR A 196 6.08 -12.03 -2.36
N LEU A 197 5.68 -10.77 -2.49
CA LEU A 197 4.68 -10.32 -3.44
C LEU A 197 5.12 -10.52 -4.89
N ALA A 198 6.40 -10.35 -5.20
CA ALA A 198 6.95 -10.61 -6.54
C ALA A 198 6.72 -12.06 -6.98
N TRP A 199 6.94 -13.03 -6.09
CA TRP A 199 6.67 -14.45 -6.37
C TRP A 199 5.18 -14.73 -6.53
N LEU A 200 4.33 -14.20 -5.63
CA LEU A 200 2.88 -14.40 -5.70
C LEU A 200 2.29 -13.79 -6.98
N HIS A 201 2.74 -12.58 -7.35
CA HIS A 201 2.33 -11.95 -8.60
C HIS A 201 2.79 -12.75 -9.82
N CYS A 202 4.02 -13.24 -9.83
CA CYS A 202 4.53 -14.08 -10.89
C CYS A 202 3.65 -15.33 -11.06
N PHE A 203 3.36 -16.05 -9.97
CA PHE A 203 2.53 -17.25 -10.01
C PHE A 203 1.05 -16.97 -10.31
N GLN A 204 0.55 -15.76 -10.05
CA GLN A 204 -0.79 -15.32 -10.46
C GLN A 204 -0.84 -14.99 -11.96
N SER A 205 0.21 -14.38 -12.50
CA SER A 205 0.25 -13.87 -13.87
C SER A 205 0.28 -14.97 -14.93
N TYR A 206 1.00 -16.07 -14.70
CA TYR A 206 1.09 -17.18 -15.65
C TYR A 206 -0.27 -17.85 -15.87
N PRO A 207 -0.99 -18.31 -14.85
CA PRO A 207 -2.32 -18.90 -15.05
C PRO A 207 -3.32 -17.92 -15.66
N MET A 208 -3.24 -16.64 -15.37
CA MET A 208 -4.09 -15.61 -15.97
C MET A 208 -3.86 -15.53 -17.49
N LYS A 209 -2.60 -15.49 -17.91
CA LYS A 209 -2.22 -15.47 -19.32
C LYS A 209 -2.68 -16.72 -20.07
N ASP A 210 -2.45 -17.90 -19.45
CA ASP A 210 -2.86 -19.17 -20.02
C ASP A 210 -4.39 -19.28 -20.12
N TRP A 211 -5.12 -18.76 -19.13
CA TRP A 211 -6.57 -18.72 -19.12
C TRP A 211 -7.11 -17.80 -20.22
N MET A 212 -6.51 -16.64 -20.44
CA MET A 212 -6.89 -15.76 -21.56
C MET A 212 -6.65 -16.43 -22.92
N ALA A 213 -5.48 -17.07 -23.10
CA ALA A 213 -5.18 -17.81 -24.32
C ALA A 213 -6.14 -19.01 -24.52
N PHE A 214 -6.51 -19.68 -23.41
CA PHE A 214 -7.52 -20.74 -23.42
C PHE A 214 -8.90 -20.19 -23.83
N ALA A 215 -9.32 -19.07 -23.26
CA ALA A 215 -10.60 -18.43 -23.57
C ALA A 215 -10.66 -17.97 -25.03
N GLU A 216 -9.57 -17.43 -25.57
CA GLU A 216 -9.45 -17.08 -27.00
C GLU A 216 -9.61 -18.30 -27.92
N ARG A 217 -8.94 -19.40 -27.55
CA ARG A 217 -8.92 -20.62 -28.37
C ARG A 217 -10.21 -21.43 -28.30
N TYR A 218 -10.79 -21.52 -27.11
CA TYR A 218 -11.92 -22.41 -26.81
C TYR A 218 -13.22 -21.66 -26.50
N GLY A 219 -13.19 -20.36 -26.29
CA GLY A 219 -14.37 -19.51 -26.14
C GLY A 219 -15.13 -19.28 -27.45
N MET A 220 -14.49 -19.50 -28.58
CA MET A 220 -15.15 -19.53 -29.90
C MET A 220 -15.32 -20.97 -30.36
N PRO A 221 -16.53 -21.39 -30.74
CA PRO A 221 -16.73 -22.71 -31.25
C PRO A 221 -15.93 -22.92 -32.56
N PHE A 222 -15.20 -24.03 -32.61
CA PHE A 222 -14.43 -24.38 -33.81
C PHE A 222 -15.36 -24.88 -34.90
N LEU A 223 -15.44 -24.14 -35.99
CA LEU A 223 -16.29 -24.52 -37.16
C LEU A 223 -15.49 -25.44 -38.06
N VAL A 224 -15.97 -26.66 -38.23
CA VAL A 224 -15.45 -27.63 -39.21
C VAL A 224 -16.48 -27.85 -40.30
N ALA A 225 -16.16 -27.46 -41.52
CA ALA A 225 -16.97 -27.80 -42.68
C ALA A 225 -16.40 -29.04 -43.33
N LYS A 226 -17.22 -30.08 -43.44
CA LYS A 226 -16.91 -31.31 -44.16
C LYS A 226 -17.53 -31.21 -45.56
N LEU A 227 -16.73 -31.39 -46.60
CA LEU A 227 -17.13 -31.35 -47.99
C LEU A 227 -16.92 -32.71 -48.64
N ASP A 228 -17.87 -33.17 -49.43
CA ASP A 228 -17.68 -34.34 -50.26
C ASP A 228 -16.60 -34.08 -51.34
N ARG A 229 -15.85 -35.11 -51.70
CA ARG A 229 -14.73 -35.01 -52.64
C ARG A 229 -15.12 -34.38 -53.98
N ALA A 230 -16.33 -34.57 -54.46
CA ALA A 230 -16.87 -34.00 -55.71
C ALA A 230 -17.18 -32.48 -55.53
N ALA A 231 -17.52 -31.99 -54.37
CA ALA A 231 -17.84 -30.61 -54.05
C ALA A 231 -16.59 -29.80 -53.61
N TYR A 232 -15.50 -30.47 -53.23
CA TYR A 232 -14.32 -29.86 -52.67
C TYR A 232 -13.70 -28.79 -53.57
N ASP A 233 -13.54 -29.07 -54.85
CA ASP A 233 -12.90 -28.13 -55.79
C ASP A 233 -13.82 -26.97 -56.23
N LYS A 234 -15.14 -27.17 -56.23
CA LYS A 234 -16.13 -26.15 -56.65
C LYS A 234 -16.51 -25.21 -55.50
N ASP A 235 -16.68 -25.75 -54.29
CA ASP A 235 -17.32 -25.01 -53.19
C ASP A 235 -16.33 -24.58 -52.10
N ARG A 236 -15.06 -25.00 -52.20
CA ARG A 236 -14.02 -24.68 -51.22
C ARG A 236 -13.90 -23.17 -50.92
N ALA A 237 -13.88 -22.33 -51.94
CA ALA A 237 -13.74 -20.88 -51.78
C ALA A 237 -14.98 -20.26 -51.12
N ALA A 238 -16.17 -20.75 -51.48
CA ALA A 238 -17.43 -20.29 -50.88
C ALA A 238 -17.53 -20.67 -49.42
N VAL A 239 -17.07 -21.88 -49.03
CA VAL A 239 -17.05 -22.36 -47.67
C VAL A 239 -16.00 -21.62 -46.82
N GLN A 240 -14.82 -21.39 -47.37
CA GLN A 240 -13.79 -20.58 -46.68
C GLN A 240 -14.28 -19.15 -46.41
N ASN A 241 -15.00 -18.54 -47.37
CA ASN A 241 -15.58 -17.21 -47.17
C ASN A 241 -16.74 -17.25 -46.15
N ALA A 242 -17.55 -18.30 -46.14
CA ALA A 242 -18.61 -18.49 -45.16
C ALA A 242 -18.02 -18.63 -43.73
N ILE A 243 -16.94 -19.41 -43.52
CA ILE A 243 -16.25 -19.58 -42.25
C ILE A 243 -15.59 -18.25 -41.81
N ARG A 244 -14.95 -17.51 -42.73
CA ARG A 244 -14.35 -16.20 -42.40
C ARG A 244 -15.36 -15.14 -41.99
N ASN A 245 -16.57 -15.19 -42.58
CA ASN A 245 -17.65 -14.25 -42.32
C ASN A 245 -18.58 -14.72 -41.19
N PHE A 246 -18.30 -15.86 -40.57
CA PHE A 246 -19.05 -16.37 -39.45
C PHE A 246 -18.66 -15.56 -38.18
N GLY A 247 -19.24 -14.39 -38.07
CA GLY A 247 -19.05 -13.51 -36.94
C GLY A 247 -19.84 -13.97 -35.69
N PRO A 248 -19.71 -13.29 -34.56
CA PRO A 248 -20.33 -13.66 -33.27
C PRO A 248 -21.88 -13.70 -33.29
N ARG A 249 -22.53 -13.27 -34.38
CA ARG A 249 -23.98 -13.35 -34.60
C ARG A 249 -24.33 -14.37 -35.68
N GLY A 250 -23.45 -15.32 -35.96
CA GLY A 250 -23.47 -16.19 -37.14
C GLY A 250 -24.72 -17.03 -37.32
N GLY A 251 -25.38 -16.79 -38.42
CA GLY A 251 -26.27 -17.71 -39.11
C GLY A 251 -25.93 -17.71 -40.58
N GLY A 252 -25.88 -18.85 -41.22
CA GLY A 252 -25.62 -19.02 -42.65
C GLY A 252 -26.63 -19.99 -43.27
N VAL A 253 -26.95 -19.78 -44.56
CA VAL A 253 -27.72 -20.75 -45.33
C VAL A 253 -26.73 -21.66 -46.05
N PHE A 254 -26.80 -22.95 -45.74
CA PHE A 254 -25.89 -23.96 -46.29
C PHE A 254 -26.64 -24.94 -47.17
N SER A 255 -25.96 -25.43 -48.21
CA SER A 255 -26.52 -26.46 -49.09
C SER A 255 -26.55 -27.80 -48.37
N LYS A 256 -27.52 -28.67 -48.72
CA LYS A 256 -27.73 -29.99 -48.12
C LYS A 256 -26.54 -30.96 -48.29
N ALA A 257 -25.56 -30.61 -49.12
CA ALA A 257 -24.31 -31.35 -49.33
C ALA A 257 -23.16 -30.92 -48.38
N MET A 258 -23.42 -29.98 -47.45
CA MET A 258 -22.43 -29.43 -46.58
C MET A 258 -22.84 -29.69 -45.13
N GLU A 259 -22.03 -30.40 -44.41
CA GLU A 259 -22.21 -30.66 -42.98
C GLU A 259 -21.25 -29.74 -42.17
N ILE A 260 -21.80 -28.85 -41.38
CA ILE A 260 -20.99 -28.01 -40.45
C ILE A 260 -21.20 -28.52 -39.05
N GLU A 261 -20.15 -29.06 -38.48
CA GLU A 261 -20.12 -29.46 -37.07
C GLU A 261 -19.51 -28.34 -36.23
N LEU A 262 -20.21 -27.93 -35.19
CA LEU A 262 -19.65 -27.20 -34.09
C LEU A 262 -18.95 -28.22 -33.15
N LEU A 263 -17.63 -28.31 -33.25
CA LEU A 263 -16.87 -29.04 -32.28
C LEU A 263 -16.86 -28.24 -30.96
N GLN A 264 -17.79 -28.56 -30.09
CA GLN A 264 -17.69 -28.11 -28.70
C GLN A 264 -16.49 -28.82 -28.08
N SER A 265 -15.52 -28.02 -27.64
CA SER A 265 -14.39 -28.55 -26.90
C SER A 265 -14.90 -29.25 -25.62
N ALA A 266 -14.37 -30.43 -25.34
CA ALA A 266 -14.61 -31.16 -24.08
C ALA A 266 -13.98 -30.45 -22.86
N ALA A 267 -13.89 -29.13 -22.90
CA ALA A 267 -13.23 -28.25 -21.94
C ALA A 267 -14.05 -28.03 -20.65
N GLY A 268 -14.91 -28.98 -20.28
CA GLY A 268 -15.91 -28.80 -19.21
C GLY A 268 -15.36 -28.40 -17.84
N ASN A 269 -14.07 -28.57 -17.53
CA ASN A 269 -13.51 -28.22 -16.20
C ASN A 269 -12.18 -27.47 -16.23
N SER A 270 -11.61 -27.16 -17.40
CA SER A 270 -10.29 -26.52 -17.46
C SER A 270 -10.31 -25.08 -16.94
N GLY A 271 -11.42 -24.34 -17.13
CA GLY A 271 -11.58 -22.96 -16.63
C GLY A 271 -11.54 -22.87 -15.10
N THR A 272 -12.12 -23.85 -14.41
CA THR A 272 -12.18 -23.86 -12.93
C THR A 272 -10.81 -24.05 -12.27
N VAL A 273 -9.87 -24.72 -12.94
CA VAL A 273 -8.50 -24.91 -12.45
C VAL A 273 -7.75 -23.57 -12.45
N TYR A 274 -7.82 -22.82 -13.54
CA TYR A 274 -7.20 -21.49 -13.59
C TYR A 274 -7.81 -20.53 -12.57
N GLU A 275 -9.12 -20.49 -12.48
CA GLU A 275 -9.85 -19.68 -11.49
C GLU A 275 -9.42 -20.02 -10.05
N ALA A 276 -9.32 -21.31 -9.72
CA ALA A 276 -8.90 -21.76 -8.40
C ALA A 276 -7.47 -21.32 -8.06
N ILE A 277 -6.53 -21.42 -9.01
CA ILE A 277 -5.15 -20.98 -8.80
C ILE A 277 -5.09 -19.47 -8.62
N ILE A 278 -5.73 -18.70 -9.49
CA ILE A 278 -5.76 -17.23 -9.42
C ILE A 278 -6.37 -16.78 -8.11
N SER A 279 -7.52 -17.34 -7.72
CA SER A 279 -8.17 -17.05 -6.44
C SER A 279 -7.28 -17.37 -5.24
N HIS A 280 -6.56 -18.49 -5.27
CA HIS A 280 -5.64 -18.85 -4.21
C HIS A 280 -4.47 -17.85 -4.09
N MET A 281 -3.92 -17.37 -5.22
CA MET A 281 -2.86 -16.35 -5.22
C MET A 281 -3.38 -15.01 -4.72
N SER A 282 -4.59 -14.58 -5.12
CA SER A 282 -5.26 -13.37 -4.61
C SER A 282 -5.46 -13.42 -3.11
N ASP A 283 -5.93 -14.56 -2.59
CA ASP A 283 -6.07 -14.79 -1.14
C ASP A 283 -4.70 -14.73 -0.42
N ALA A 284 -3.65 -15.30 -1.02
CA ALA A 284 -2.30 -15.26 -0.47
C ALA A 284 -1.74 -13.83 -0.43
N ILE A 285 -1.91 -13.05 -1.49
CA ILE A 285 -1.50 -11.64 -1.55
C ILE A 285 -2.21 -10.84 -0.45
N THR A 286 -3.53 -10.99 -0.33
CA THR A 286 -4.33 -10.31 0.69
C THR A 286 -3.87 -10.68 2.11
N LYS A 287 -3.62 -11.96 2.39
CA LYS A 287 -3.09 -12.42 3.68
C LYS A 287 -1.72 -11.84 4.00
N VAL A 288 -0.83 -11.75 3.02
CA VAL A 288 0.52 -11.21 3.23
C VAL A 288 0.47 -9.71 3.61
N ILE A 289 -0.46 -8.94 3.02
CA ILE A 289 -0.56 -7.49 3.27
C ILE A 289 -1.42 -7.17 4.48
N LEU A 290 -2.59 -7.82 4.62
CA LEU A 290 -3.59 -7.50 5.63
C LEU A 290 -3.62 -8.48 6.82
N GLY A 291 -2.85 -9.57 6.78
CA GLY A 291 -2.87 -10.62 7.79
C GLY A 291 -4.14 -11.48 7.82
N GLN A 292 -5.12 -11.18 6.97
CA GLN A 292 -6.46 -11.79 6.99
C GLN A 292 -7.16 -11.72 5.63
N LEU A 293 -8.29 -12.45 5.47
CA LEU A 293 -9.10 -12.50 4.25
C LEU A 293 -10.48 -11.83 4.34
N ALA A 294 -10.99 -11.55 5.53
CA ALA A 294 -12.39 -11.13 5.70
C ALA A 294 -12.77 -9.79 5.07
N THR A 295 -11.78 -8.91 4.85
CA THR A 295 -12.02 -7.65 4.15
C THR A 295 -12.25 -7.82 2.64
N SER A 296 -12.05 -9.03 2.10
CA SER A 296 -12.22 -9.36 0.68
C SER A 296 -13.57 -10.00 0.34
N GLY A 297 -14.57 -9.96 1.24
CA GLY A 297 -15.94 -10.41 0.94
C GLY A 297 -16.22 -11.90 1.15
N ARG A 298 -15.27 -12.70 1.59
CA ARG A 298 -15.46 -14.10 1.99
C ARG A 298 -15.57 -14.20 3.51
N SER A 299 -16.74 -13.86 4.06
CA SER A 299 -16.95 -13.83 5.50
C SER A 299 -17.12 -15.23 6.08
N SER A 300 -16.35 -15.54 7.06
CA SER A 300 -16.67 -16.50 8.12
C SER A 300 -17.59 -15.80 9.14
N GLY A 301 -18.52 -16.55 9.77
CA GLY A 301 -19.57 -16.00 10.65
C GLY A 301 -19.09 -15.10 11.79
N LEU A 302 -20.03 -14.61 12.60
CA LEU A 302 -19.89 -13.61 13.67
C LEU A 302 -18.63 -13.75 14.56
N SER A 303 -18.21 -14.95 14.92
CA SER A 303 -17.00 -15.19 15.73
C SER A 303 -15.69 -14.97 14.98
N GLY A 304 -15.69 -14.98 13.65
CA GLY A 304 -14.52 -14.68 12.82
C GLY A 304 -14.26 -13.18 12.69
N GLY A 305 -15.29 -12.34 12.81
CA GLY A 305 -15.19 -10.90 12.68
C GLY A 305 -14.35 -10.24 13.77
N ASP A 306 -14.51 -10.65 15.01
CA ASP A 306 -13.79 -10.09 16.16
C ASP A 306 -12.29 -10.42 16.12
N ALA A 307 -11.93 -11.66 15.82
CA ALA A 307 -10.54 -12.07 15.69
C ALA A 307 -9.83 -11.33 14.55
N GLN A 308 -10.54 -11.11 13.45
CA GLN A 308 -10.02 -10.41 12.28
C GLN A 308 -9.89 -8.90 12.52
N SER A 309 -10.85 -8.30 13.25
CA SER A 309 -10.77 -6.91 13.69
C SER A 309 -9.54 -6.69 14.58
N LYS A 310 -9.23 -7.64 15.46
CA LYS A 310 -8.05 -7.60 16.31
C LYS A 310 -6.73 -7.66 15.51
N VAL A 311 -6.63 -8.56 14.53
CA VAL A 311 -5.44 -8.63 13.66
C VAL A 311 -5.23 -7.32 12.90
N ARG A 312 -6.31 -6.73 12.37
CA ARG A 312 -6.24 -5.42 11.70
C ARG A 312 -5.75 -4.33 12.65
N GLN A 313 -6.23 -4.35 13.91
CA GLN A 313 -5.83 -3.41 14.93
C GLN A 313 -4.35 -3.55 15.29
N ASP A 314 -3.87 -4.78 15.49
CA ASP A 314 -2.46 -5.08 15.80
C ASP A 314 -1.52 -4.58 14.68
N ILE A 315 -1.94 -4.73 13.42
CA ILE A 315 -1.18 -4.24 12.25
C ILE A 315 -1.16 -2.71 12.23
N LEU A 316 -2.31 -2.06 12.44
CA LEU A 316 -2.41 -0.61 12.46
C LEU A 316 -1.52 0.01 13.57
N GLU A 317 -1.54 -0.57 14.77
CA GLU A 317 -0.65 -0.15 15.85
C GLU A 317 0.84 -0.31 15.50
N ALA A 318 1.20 -1.42 14.87
CA ALA A 318 2.57 -1.66 14.44
C ALA A 318 3.02 -0.65 13.39
N ASP A 319 2.16 -0.33 12.43
CA ASP A 319 2.41 0.66 11.38
C ASP A 319 2.59 2.07 11.99
N ALA A 320 1.66 2.47 12.85
CA ALA A 320 1.70 3.76 13.54
C ALA A 320 3.01 3.93 14.34
N ARG A 321 3.36 2.95 15.19
CA ARG A 321 4.60 3.00 16.00
C ARG A 321 5.87 3.10 15.16
N LYS A 322 5.90 2.47 13.99
CA LYS A 322 7.04 2.54 13.07
C LYS A 322 7.20 3.93 12.48
N ILE A 323 6.11 4.55 12.04
CA ILE A 323 6.13 5.92 11.53
C ILE A 323 6.45 6.91 12.65
N GLU A 324 5.86 6.77 13.84
CA GLU A 324 6.18 7.58 15.02
C GLU A 324 7.69 7.59 15.32
N SER A 325 8.31 6.41 15.29
CA SER A 325 9.76 6.26 15.50
C SER A 325 10.58 6.96 14.43
N THR A 326 10.18 6.82 13.16
CA THR A 326 10.87 7.47 12.03
C THR A 326 10.75 8.98 12.11
N ILE A 327 9.56 9.51 12.37
CA ILE A 327 9.33 10.96 12.52
C ILE A 327 10.12 11.51 13.71
N ARG A 328 10.16 10.80 14.83
CA ARG A 328 10.91 11.24 16.00
C ARG A 328 12.40 11.40 15.70
N SER A 329 13.03 10.39 15.11
CA SER A 329 14.47 10.39 14.87
C SER A 329 14.90 11.22 13.66
N GLY A 330 14.11 11.19 12.59
CA GLY A 330 14.50 11.77 11.30
C GLY A 330 13.96 13.18 11.06
N LEU A 331 12.93 13.61 11.76
CA LEU A 331 12.31 14.93 11.58
C LEU A 331 12.25 15.74 12.88
N ALA A 332 11.63 15.20 13.94
CA ALA A 332 11.44 15.96 15.20
C ALA A 332 12.77 16.29 15.87
N ALA A 333 13.71 15.36 15.93
CA ALA A 333 15.01 15.60 16.56
C ALA A 333 15.84 16.65 15.82
N PRO A 334 16.03 16.61 14.48
CA PRO A 334 16.67 17.68 13.74
C PRO A 334 15.96 19.04 13.87
N TRP A 335 14.62 19.04 13.75
CA TRP A 335 13.82 20.27 13.88
C TRP A 335 14.01 20.92 15.26
N THR A 336 13.95 20.11 16.34
CA THR A 336 14.16 20.58 17.69
C THR A 336 15.57 21.13 17.89
N MET A 337 16.57 20.44 17.35
CA MET A 337 17.97 20.89 17.41
C MET A 337 18.16 22.25 16.71
N PHE A 338 17.49 22.49 15.57
CA PHE A 338 17.59 23.74 14.82
C PHE A 338 16.96 24.92 15.56
N HIS A 339 15.84 24.71 16.24
CA HIS A 339 15.08 25.77 16.92
C HIS A 339 15.52 26.02 18.37
N TYR A 340 15.92 24.97 19.08
CA TYR A 340 16.10 25.01 20.53
C TYR A 340 17.47 24.49 21.02
N GLY A 341 18.26 23.92 20.12
CA GLY A 341 19.56 23.34 20.45
C GLY A 341 19.52 21.84 20.74
N PRO A 342 20.69 21.21 20.92
CA PRO A 342 20.85 19.76 20.98
C PRO A 342 20.28 19.11 22.27
N ASP A 343 20.16 19.87 23.36
CA ASP A 343 19.74 19.37 24.69
C ASP A 343 18.23 19.56 24.91
N ALA A 344 17.51 20.16 23.95
CA ALA A 344 16.09 20.43 24.10
C ALA A 344 15.25 19.13 23.99
N PRO A 345 14.11 19.04 24.73
CA PRO A 345 13.26 17.86 24.72
C PRO A 345 12.61 17.65 23.35
N VAL A 346 12.87 16.49 22.74
CA VAL A 346 12.37 16.13 21.41
C VAL A 346 10.91 15.69 21.51
N PRO A 347 9.97 16.41 20.85
CA PRO A 347 8.56 16.05 20.87
C PRO A 347 8.29 14.72 20.18
N VAL A 348 7.16 14.09 20.52
CA VAL A 348 6.80 12.75 20.06
C VAL A 348 5.46 12.79 19.37
N LEU A 349 5.43 12.33 18.13
CA LEU A 349 4.19 12.04 17.40
C LEU A 349 3.50 10.82 18.02
N ARG A 350 2.19 10.90 18.20
CA ARG A 350 1.32 9.80 18.62
C ARG A 350 0.09 9.73 17.75
N PHE A 351 -0.13 8.57 17.15
CA PHE A 351 -1.40 8.26 16.51
C PHE A 351 -2.40 7.74 17.56
N ARG A 352 -3.63 8.22 17.49
CA ARG A 352 -4.73 7.68 18.29
C ARG A 352 -5.23 6.41 17.61
N VAL A 353 -4.66 5.28 17.97
CA VAL A 353 -5.01 3.95 17.46
C VAL A 353 -5.89 3.26 18.50
N GLU A 354 -7.12 3.76 18.66
CA GLU A 354 -8.10 3.11 19.54
C GLU A 354 -8.96 2.16 18.70
N PRO A 355 -9.25 0.94 19.19
CA PRO A 355 -10.24 0.09 18.54
C PRO A 355 -11.59 0.84 18.57
N PRO A 356 -12.43 0.67 17.53
CA PRO A 356 -13.78 1.24 17.56
C PRO A 356 -14.45 0.78 18.85
N GLU A 357 -14.91 1.75 19.67
CA GLU A 357 -15.55 1.44 20.94
C GLU A 357 -16.85 0.67 20.66
N ASP A 358 -16.96 -0.55 21.18
CA ASP A 358 -18.22 -1.28 21.15
C ASP A 358 -19.20 -0.62 22.12
N LEU A 359 -19.92 0.38 21.59
CA LEU A 359 -20.93 1.12 22.35
C LEU A 359 -22.02 0.21 22.94
N THR A 360 -22.27 -0.96 22.35
CA THR A 360 -23.22 -1.94 22.87
C THR A 360 -22.66 -2.62 24.12
N HIS A 361 -21.41 -3.06 24.06
CA HIS A 361 -20.74 -3.64 25.23
C HIS A 361 -20.52 -2.60 26.32
N PHE A 362 -20.17 -1.37 25.95
CA PHE A 362 -20.06 -0.26 26.91
C PHE A 362 -21.40 0.03 27.61
N ALA A 363 -22.52 0.07 26.88
CA ALA A 363 -23.85 0.24 27.44
C ALA A 363 -24.22 -0.90 28.42
N GLN A 364 -23.88 -2.16 28.07
CA GLN A 364 -24.09 -3.31 28.95
C GLN A 364 -23.24 -3.23 30.22
N THR A 365 -21.98 -2.81 30.08
CA THR A 365 -21.06 -2.61 31.21
C THR A 365 -21.58 -1.50 32.13
N LEU A 366 -22.05 -0.37 31.57
CA LEU A 366 -22.70 0.70 32.35
C LEU A 366 -23.92 0.19 33.10
N ALA A 367 -24.81 -0.56 32.44
CA ALA A 367 -25.98 -1.12 33.09
C ALA A 367 -25.62 -2.05 34.26
N SER A 368 -24.54 -2.84 34.10
CA SER A 368 -24.01 -3.70 35.17
C SER A 368 -23.42 -2.90 36.33
N LEU A 369 -22.70 -1.80 36.04
CA LEU A 369 -22.16 -0.89 37.07
C LEU A 369 -23.28 -0.20 37.85
N TYR A 370 -24.33 0.31 37.17
CA TYR A 370 -25.51 0.87 37.82
C TYR A 370 -26.21 -0.18 38.72
N SER A 371 -26.32 -1.43 38.24
CA SER A 371 -26.91 -2.52 39.04
C SER A 371 -26.07 -2.84 40.30
N ALA A 372 -24.77 -2.60 40.23
CA ALA A 372 -23.84 -2.76 41.38
C ALA A 372 -23.78 -1.52 42.29
N GLY A 373 -24.59 -0.49 42.04
CA GLY A 373 -24.64 0.73 42.85
C GLY A 373 -23.56 1.76 42.55
N LEU A 374 -22.88 1.64 41.40
CA LEU A 374 -21.90 2.61 40.96
C LEU A 374 -22.52 3.57 39.93
N GLU A 375 -22.29 4.86 40.08
CA GLU A 375 -22.76 5.89 39.15
C GLU A 375 -21.56 6.39 38.30
N ALA A 376 -21.81 6.59 37.00
CA ALA A 376 -20.86 7.21 36.11
C ALA A 376 -21.33 8.63 35.74
N ASP A 377 -20.39 9.53 35.40
CA ASP A 377 -20.71 10.91 35.04
C ASP A 377 -21.52 10.96 33.72
N PRO A 378 -22.73 11.57 33.74
CA PRO A 378 -23.55 11.70 32.54
C PRO A 378 -22.88 12.48 31.40
N GLU A 379 -22.00 13.45 31.68
CA GLU A 379 -21.27 14.20 30.65
C GLU A 379 -20.25 13.33 29.96
N GLU A 380 -19.52 12.48 30.69
CA GLU A 380 -18.56 11.52 30.10
C GLU A 380 -19.29 10.45 29.28
N ILE A 381 -20.41 9.93 29.78
CA ILE A 381 -21.24 8.98 29.04
C ILE A 381 -21.77 9.63 27.76
N GLY A 382 -22.29 10.86 27.87
CA GLY A 382 -22.80 11.62 26.73
C GLY A 382 -21.74 11.86 25.64
N LYS A 383 -20.51 12.19 26.03
CA LYS A 383 -19.39 12.38 25.10
C LYS A 383 -19.06 11.09 24.34
N ARG A 384 -19.07 9.93 25.02
CA ARG A 384 -18.76 8.62 24.39
C ARG A 384 -19.85 8.16 23.42
N PHE A 385 -21.12 8.40 23.75
CA PHE A 385 -22.25 8.07 22.86
C PHE A 385 -22.53 9.14 21.79
N GLY A 386 -21.87 10.30 21.83
CA GLY A 386 -22.13 11.42 20.93
C GLY A 386 -23.51 12.06 21.15
N ILE A 387 -24.09 11.95 22.36
CA ILE A 387 -25.41 12.47 22.72
C ILE A 387 -25.34 13.35 23.97
N HIS A 388 -26.25 14.33 24.06
CA HIS A 388 -26.43 15.10 25.28
C HIS A 388 -27.36 14.37 26.24
N LEU A 389 -26.82 13.89 27.36
CA LEU A 389 -27.59 13.28 28.43
C LEU A 389 -28.04 14.34 29.41
N LYS A 390 -29.33 14.30 29.81
CA LYS A 390 -29.89 15.07 30.91
C LYS A 390 -30.31 14.11 32.02
N ARG A 391 -30.04 14.44 33.30
CA ARG A 391 -30.63 13.72 34.42
C ARG A 391 -32.16 13.85 34.34
N LYS A 392 -32.87 12.75 34.50
CA LYS A 392 -34.32 12.78 34.66
C LYS A 392 -34.59 13.31 36.05
N ASP A 393 -35.13 14.53 36.16
CA ASP A 393 -35.54 15.11 37.43
C ASP A 393 -36.54 14.14 38.09
N GLU A 394 -36.29 13.79 39.36
CA GLU A 394 -37.15 12.89 40.17
C GLU A 394 -38.57 13.41 40.41
N ASN A 395 -38.95 14.56 39.84
CA ASN A 395 -40.21 15.24 40.09
C ASN A 395 -41.35 15.00 39.07
N GLU A 396 -41.19 14.11 38.10
CA GLU A 396 -42.28 13.75 37.16
C GLU A 396 -42.94 12.38 37.46
N SER A 397 -42.88 11.88 38.69
CA SER A 397 -43.68 10.75 39.15
C SER A 397 -44.67 11.23 40.22
N LYS A 398 -45.69 11.94 39.81
CA LYS A 398 -46.94 12.09 40.57
C LYS A 398 -48.14 11.99 39.63
#